data_40fd6d8024132ff2926df3109061ff52
#
_entry.id   40fd6d8024132ff2926df3109061ff52
#
_cell.length_a   1.000
_cell.length_b   1.000
_cell.length_c   1.000
_cell.angle_alpha   90.00
_cell.angle_beta   90.00
_cell.angle_gamma   90.00
#
_symmetry.space_group_name_H-M   'P 1'
#
loop_
_entity.id
_entity.type
_entity.pdbx_description
1 polymer ?
#
loop_
_entity_poly.entity_id
_entity_poly.type
_entity_poly.pdbx_seq_one_letter_code
_entity_poly.pdbx_strand_id
1 'polypeptide(L)'
;MLSSDSLSTFHRIMFAIMGLTCLACAALALLQVRTDPFPFWIPGILEIISAALIFALAAAGRKNAKQAFVEGYIMDKRRAQAHAFWIAMIFLPIFGTFMATGTVALPTAFAAMGTLAGAAYLLLFTYYDAMGRE
;
A
#
# COMPACT_ATOMS: atom_id res chain seq x y z
N MET A 1 -6.59 15.52 -22.81
CA MET A 1 -5.58 15.92 -21.81
C MET A 1 -6.17 15.65 -20.44
N LEU A 2 -5.54 14.82 -19.64
CA LEU A 2 -5.98 14.56 -18.27
C LEU A 2 -5.68 15.80 -17.42
N SER A 3 -6.68 16.30 -16.71
CA SER A 3 -6.50 17.41 -15.77
C SER A 3 -5.68 16.92 -14.55
N SER A 4 -5.05 17.84 -13.82
CA SER A 4 -4.34 17.54 -12.58
C SER A 4 -5.22 16.80 -11.57
N ASP A 5 -6.51 17.16 -11.52
CA ASP A 5 -7.49 16.57 -10.61
C ASP A 5 -7.86 15.14 -11.01
N SER A 6 -7.97 14.86 -12.31
CA SER A 6 -8.21 13.50 -12.81
C SER A 6 -7.03 12.57 -12.50
N LEU A 7 -5.79 13.05 -12.66
CA LEU A 7 -4.58 12.28 -12.37
C LEU A 7 -4.47 11.97 -10.88
N SER A 8 -4.74 12.94 -10.05
CA SER A 8 -4.72 12.80 -8.60
C SER A 8 -5.82 11.87 -8.09
N THR A 9 -7.03 11.97 -8.63
CA THR A 9 -8.14 11.07 -8.29
C THR A 9 -7.83 9.64 -8.72
N PHE A 10 -7.29 9.45 -9.90
CA PHE A 10 -6.87 8.15 -10.40
C PHE A 10 -5.81 7.51 -9.49
N HIS A 11 -4.78 8.26 -9.12
CA HIS A 11 -3.72 7.81 -8.23
C HIS A 11 -4.28 7.37 -6.86
N ARG A 12 -5.22 8.14 -6.30
CA ARG A 12 -5.89 7.82 -5.04
C ARG A 12 -6.70 6.51 -5.13
N ILE A 13 -7.47 6.35 -6.21
CA ILE A 13 -8.27 5.13 -6.44
C ILE A 13 -7.36 3.92 -6.56
N MET A 14 -6.27 4.04 -7.32
CA MET A 14 -5.30 2.95 -7.49
C MET A 14 -4.66 2.56 -6.15
N PHE A 15 -4.26 3.53 -5.34
CA PHE A 15 -3.69 3.26 -4.02
C PHE A 15 -4.70 2.63 -3.05
N ALA A 16 -5.96 3.05 -3.11
CA ALA A 16 -7.02 2.43 -2.33
C ALA A 16 -7.22 0.96 -2.72
N ILE A 17 -7.31 0.67 -4.01
CA ILE A 17 -7.47 -0.70 -4.52
C ILE A 17 -6.26 -1.56 -4.12
N MET A 18 -5.05 -1.07 -4.31
CA MET A 18 -3.83 -1.79 -3.90
C MET A 18 -3.79 -2.03 -2.39
N GLY A 19 -4.14 -1.03 -1.58
CA GLY A 19 -4.19 -1.17 -0.13
C GLY A 19 -5.21 -2.21 0.32
N LEU A 20 -6.39 -2.22 -0.27
CA LEU A 20 -7.43 -3.23 0.00
C LEU A 20 -7.00 -4.63 -0.46
N THR A 21 -6.34 -4.73 -1.60
CA THR A 21 -5.79 -6.00 -2.10
C THR A 21 -4.73 -6.55 -1.15
N CYS A 22 -3.80 -5.70 -0.69
CA CYS A 22 -2.80 -6.09 0.31
C CYS A 22 -3.45 -6.54 1.62
N LEU A 23 -4.51 -5.86 2.08
CA LEU A 23 -5.26 -6.24 3.28
C LEU A 23 -5.95 -7.60 3.10
N ALA A 24 -6.58 -7.83 1.96
CA ALA A 24 -7.20 -9.12 1.63
C ALA A 24 -6.14 -10.24 1.59
N CYS A 25 -4.98 -9.99 1.00
CA CYS A 25 -3.86 -10.93 0.97
C CYS A 25 -3.37 -11.28 2.39
N ALA A 26 -3.25 -10.29 3.27
CA ALA A 26 -2.87 -10.51 4.66
C ALA A 26 -3.91 -11.36 5.39
N ALA A 27 -5.20 -11.07 5.21
CA ALA A 27 -6.28 -11.82 5.82
C ALA A 27 -6.29 -13.29 5.34
N LEU A 28 -6.15 -13.52 4.05
CA LEU A 28 -6.08 -14.89 3.48
C LEU A 28 -4.85 -15.66 3.98
N ALA A 29 -3.71 -15.00 4.11
CA ALA A 29 -2.51 -15.62 4.66
C ALA A 29 -2.70 -16.03 6.12
N LEU A 30 -3.30 -15.18 6.94
CA LEU A 30 -3.54 -15.44 8.36
C LEU A 30 -4.64 -16.48 8.61
N LEU A 31 -5.68 -16.52 7.77
CA LEU A 31 -6.76 -17.50 7.88
C LEU A 31 -6.36 -18.90 7.40
N GLN A 32 -5.14 -19.06 6.86
CA GLN A 32 -4.64 -20.33 6.33
C GLN A 32 -5.58 -21.02 5.34
N VAL A 33 -6.38 -20.23 4.62
CA VAL A 33 -7.35 -20.74 3.63
C VAL A 33 -6.65 -21.44 2.47
N ARG A 34 -5.33 -21.21 2.31
CA ARG A 34 -4.45 -21.90 1.36
C ARG A 34 -3.21 -22.43 2.04
N THR A 35 -3.00 -23.72 1.95
CA THR A 35 -1.80 -24.43 2.43
C THR A 35 -0.63 -24.37 1.45
N ASP A 36 -0.88 -23.98 0.20
CA ASP A 36 0.14 -23.84 -0.84
C ASP A 36 0.61 -22.40 -1.00
N PRO A 37 1.83 -22.18 -1.56
CA PRO A 37 2.40 -20.85 -1.59
C PRO A 37 1.43 -19.87 -2.20
N PHE A 38 0.95 -18.98 -1.35
CA PHE A 38 0.11 -17.86 -1.78
C PHE A 38 0.83 -17.18 -2.93
N PRO A 39 0.20 -16.95 -4.08
CA PRO A 39 0.87 -16.36 -5.22
C PRO A 39 1.18 -14.88 -4.94
N PHE A 40 2.22 -14.63 -4.15
CA PHE A 40 2.72 -13.28 -3.83
C PHE A 40 3.12 -12.47 -5.06
N TRP A 41 3.31 -13.14 -6.19
CA TRP A 41 3.58 -12.51 -7.47
C TRP A 41 2.38 -11.70 -8.00
N ILE A 42 1.12 -12.03 -7.61
CA ILE A 42 -0.06 -11.29 -8.08
C ILE A 42 -0.05 -9.84 -7.56
N PRO A 43 0.05 -9.58 -6.23
CA PRO A 43 0.22 -8.22 -5.73
C PRO A 43 1.44 -7.53 -6.31
N GLY A 44 2.57 -8.24 -6.43
CA GLY A 44 3.81 -7.67 -6.98
C GLY A 44 3.67 -7.24 -8.44
N ILE A 45 3.01 -8.03 -9.28
CA ILE A 45 2.74 -7.63 -10.67
C ILE A 45 1.78 -6.43 -10.72
N LEU A 46 0.73 -6.42 -9.90
CA LEU A 46 -0.20 -5.29 -9.82
C LEU A 46 0.51 -4.00 -9.40
N GLU A 47 1.44 -4.08 -8.44
CA GLU A 47 2.27 -2.94 -8.03
C GLU A 47 3.15 -2.43 -9.17
N ILE A 48 3.82 -3.33 -9.88
CA ILE A 48 4.68 -2.97 -11.03
C ILE A 48 3.86 -2.34 -12.15
N ILE A 49 2.71 -2.91 -12.50
CA ILE A 49 1.82 -2.36 -13.54
C ILE A 49 1.30 -0.98 -13.11
N SER A 50 0.90 -0.82 -11.85
CA SER A 50 0.41 0.45 -11.31
C SER A 50 1.51 1.51 -11.32
N ALA A 51 2.72 1.17 -10.90
CA ALA A 51 3.86 2.06 -10.94
C ALA A 51 4.22 2.46 -12.38
N ALA A 52 4.26 1.51 -13.31
CA ALA A 52 4.53 1.77 -14.72
C ALA A 52 3.47 2.69 -15.34
N LEU A 53 2.19 2.48 -15.02
CA LEU A 53 1.09 3.31 -15.49
C LEU A 53 1.19 4.75 -14.95
N ILE A 54 1.50 4.90 -13.66
CA ILE A 54 1.70 6.22 -13.03
C ILE A 54 2.89 6.93 -13.69
N PHE A 55 3.99 6.22 -13.93
CA PHE A 55 5.16 6.76 -14.62
C PHE A 55 4.84 7.21 -16.04
N ALA A 56 4.10 6.41 -16.80
CA ALA A 56 3.67 6.75 -18.16
C ALA A 56 2.76 7.97 -18.18
N LEU A 57 1.79 8.06 -17.28
CA LEU A 57 0.89 9.20 -17.14
C LEU A 57 1.64 10.46 -16.71
N ALA A 58 2.60 10.35 -15.78
CA ALA A 58 3.44 11.45 -15.35
C ALA A 58 4.36 11.95 -16.48
N ALA A 59 4.88 11.04 -17.31
CA ALA A 59 5.71 11.41 -18.48
C ALA A 59 4.91 12.12 -19.57
N ALA A 60 3.64 11.71 -19.78
CA ALA A 60 2.75 12.32 -20.77
C ALA A 60 2.23 13.71 -20.36
N GLY A 61 2.22 14.02 -19.07
CA GLY A 61 1.66 15.27 -18.54
C GLY A 61 2.58 16.03 -17.57
N ARG A 62 3.86 16.24 -17.94
CA ARG A 62 4.87 16.83 -17.04
C ARG A 62 4.49 18.11 -16.31
N LYS A 63 3.72 19.02 -16.92
CA LYS A 63 3.22 20.25 -16.27
C LYS A 63 2.13 19.95 -15.24
N ASN A 64 1.16 19.10 -15.59
CA ASN A 64 0.03 18.75 -14.74
C ASN A 64 0.45 17.79 -13.61
N ALA A 65 1.41 16.90 -13.86
CA ALA A 65 1.98 16.04 -12.85
C ALA A 65 2.75 16.84 -11.78
N LYS A 66 3.52 17.87 -12.17
CA LYS A 66 4.18 18.75 -11.21
C LYS A 66 3.20 19.50 -10.30
N GLN A 67 2.07 19.94 -10.82
CA GLN A 67 1.03 20.60 -10.02
C GLN A 67 0.28 19.63 -9.12
N ALA A 68 0.01 18.39 -9.56
CA ALA A 68 -0.69 17.40 -8.77
C ALA A 68 0.16 16.84 -7.60
N PHE A 69 1.50 16.86 -7.75
CA PHE A 69 2.44 16.29 -6.77
C PHE A 69 3.20 17.34 -5.95
N VAL A 70 2.70 18.59 -5.88
CA VAL A 70 3.31 19.67 -5.08
C VAL A 70 2.97 19.49 -3.59
N GLU A 71 3.55 20.26 -2.75
CA GLU A 71 3.63 20.30 -1.28
C GLU A 71 2.66 19.42 -0.46
N GLY A 72 1.36 19.42 -0.75
CA GLY A 72 0.36 18.60 -0.07
C GLY A 72 0.63 17.11 -0.18
N TYR A 73 0.91 16.62 -1.38
CA TYR A 73 1.24 15.21 -1.63
C TYR A 73 2.48 14.75 -0.84
N ILE A 74 3.52 15.58 -0.78
CA ILE A 74 4.76 15.24 -0.06
C ILE A 74 4.49 15.17 1.44
N MET A 75 3.67 16.07 1.98
CA MET A 75 3.30 16.05 3.40
C MET A 75 2.45 14.82 3.75
N ASP A 76 1.46 14.51 2.95
CA ASP A 76 0.59 13.35 3.17
C ASP A 76 1.35 12.03 3.05
N LYS A 77 2.27 11.96 2.08
CA LYS A 77 3.19 10.84 1.95
C LYS A 77 4.06 10.67 3.20
N ARG A 78 4.64 11.73 3.72
CA ARG A 78 5.49 11.68 4.94
C ARG A 78 4.67 11.28 6.17
N ARG A 79 3.46 11.80 6.33
CA ARG A 79 2.55 11.41 7.41
C ARG A 79 2.17 9.93 7.32
N ALA A 80 1.78 9.48 6.15
CA ALA A 80 1.44 8.08 5.91
C ALA A 80 2.63 7.15 6.20
N GLN A 81 3.84 7.51 5.75
CA GLN A 81 5.06 6.75 6.04
C GLN A 81 5.37 6.67 7.53
N ALA A 82 5.26 7.78 8.26
CA ALA A 82 5.52 7.80 9.69
C ALA A 82 4.55 6.91 10.46
N HIS A 83 3.26 6.99 10.18
CA HIS A 83 2.26 6.15 10.85
C HIS A 83 2.38 4.68 10.44
N ALA A 84 2.60 4.39 9.16
CA ALA A 84 2.81 3.03 8.68
C ALA A 84 4.06 2.39 9.30
N PHE A 85 5.12 3.16 9.49
CA PHE A 85 6.32 2.70 10.18
C PHE A 85 6.01 2.27 11.63
N TRP A 86 5.30 3.10 12.40
CA TRP A 86 4.93 2.74 13.76
C TRP A 86 4.01 1.53 13.83
N ILE A 87 3.05 1.42 12.91
CA ILE A 87 2.19 0.25 12.79
C ILE A 87 3.03 -1.01 12.50
N ALA A 88 3.97 -0.93 11.56
CA ALA A 88 4.88 -2.04 11.24
C ALA A 88 5.74 -2.43 12.45
N MET A 89 6.23 -1.44 13.23
CA MET A 89 7.02 -1.69 14.44
C MET A 89 6.20 -2.40 15.53
N ILE A 90 4.89 -2.14 15.61
CA ILE A 90 3.99 -2.86 16.54
C ILE A 90 3.75 -4.30 16.05
N PHE A 91 3.68 -4.52 14.75
CA PHE A 91 3.50 -5.88 14.21
C PHE A 91 4.69 -6.79 14.48
N LEU A 92 5.91 -6.26 14.53
CA LEU A 92 7.12 -7.05 14.79
C LEU A 92 7.03 -7.89 16.07
N PRO A 93 6.78 -7.35 17.27
CA PRO A 93 6.66 -8.14 18.48
C PRO A 93 5.42 -9.05 18.47
N ILE A 94 4.30 -8.63 17.88
CA ILE A 94 3.09 -9.44 17.79
C ILE A 94 3.36 -10.70 16.98
N PHE A 95 3.85 -10.56 15.76
CA PHE A 95 4.17 -11.72 14.92
C PHE A 95 5.36 -12.51 15.43
N GLY A 96 6.33 -11.85 16.06
CA GLY A 96 7.44 -12.52 16.75
C GLY A 96 6.95 -13.46 17.84
N THR A 97 5.97 -13.04 18.62
CA THR A 97 5.34 -13.89 19.65
C THR A 97 4.59 -15.06 19.02
N PHE A 98 3.81 -14.82 17.97
CA PHE A 98 3.09 -15.89 17.28
C PHE A 98 4.04 -16.92 16.63
N MET A 99 5.17 -16.48 16.11
CA MET A 99 6.20 -17.38 15.60
C MET A 99 6.86 -18.17 16.71
N ALA A 100 7.19 -17.52 17.83
CA ALA A 100 7.83 -18.18 18.98
C ALA A 100 6.92 -19.22 19.64
N THR A 101 5.61 -19.01 19.65
CA THR A 101 4.61 -19.96 20.14
C THR A 101 4.24 -21.04 19.13
N GLY A 102 4.78 -20.99 17.91
CA GLY A 102 4.47 -21.94 16.85
C GLY A 102 3.05 -21.81 16.26
N THR A 103 2.34 -20.73 16.61
CA THR A 103 0.97 -20.51 16.14
C THR A 103 0.92 -20.14 14.65
N VAL A 104 1.96 -19.47 14.15
CA VAL A 104 2.06 -19.04 12.75
C VAL A 104 3.42 -19.46 12.19
N ALA A 105 3.41 -20.06 11.00
CA ALA A 105 4.64 -20.43 10.31
C ALA A 105 5.42 -19.18 9.87
N LEU A 106 6.74 -19.28 9.88
CA LEU A 106 7.64 -18.17 9.51
C LEU A 106 7.31 -17.52 8.15
N PRO A 107 7.10 -18.28 7.06
CA PRO A 107 6.75 -17.67 5.76
C PRO A 107 5.43 -16.91 5.79
N THR A 108 4.43 -17.44 6.48
CA THR A 108 3.11 -16.82 6.65
C THR A 108 3.19 -15.54 7.45
N ALA A 109 3.98 -15.52 8.52
CA ALA A 109 4.19 -14.34 9.35
C ALA A 109 4.85 -13.20 8.55
N PHE A 110 5.92 -13.50 7.82
CA PHE A 110 6.56 -12.49 6.96
C PHE A 110 5.65 -11.96 5.86
N ALA A 111 4.91 -12.82 5.21
CA ALA A 111 3.94 -12.44 4.20
C ALA A 111 2.85 -11.53 4.77
N ALA A 112 2.26 -11.91 5.90
CA ALA A 112 1.24 -11.12 6.57
C ALA A 112 1.77 -9.76 7.04
N MET A 113 2.97 -9.73 7.64
CA MET A 113 3.60 -8.47 8.07
C MET A 113 3.85 -7.52 6.90
N GLY A 114 4.42 -8.02 5.80
CA GLY A 114 4.72 -7.22 4.63
C GLY A 114 3.46 -6.65 3.97
N THR A 115 2.45 -7.48 3.78
CA THR A 115 1.18 -7.05 3.18
C THR A 115 0.38 -6.11 4.10
N LEU A 116 0.39 -6.33 5.42
CA LEU A 116 -0.24 -5.41 6.38
C LEU A 116 0.46 -4.06 6.45
N ALA A 117 1.79 -4.04 6.44
CA ALA A 117 2.55 -2.79 6.42
C ALA A 117 2.30 -2.00 5.12
N GLY A 118 2.27 -2.69 3.98
CA GLY A 118 1.92 -2.11 2.69
C GLY A 118 0.49 -1.57 2.66
N ALA A 119 -0.48 -2.34 3.17
CA ALA A 119 -1.86 -1.92 3.28
C ALA A 119 -2.01 -0.68 4.18
N ALA A 120 -1.34 -0.67 5.33
CA ALA A 120 -1.36 0.48 6.25
C ALA A 120 -0.84 1.75 5.57
N TYR A 121 0.29 1.66 4.87
CA TYR A 121 0.84 2.80 4.13
C TYR A 121 -0.11 3.32 3.05
N LEU A 122 -0.61 2.43 2.19
CA LEU A 122 -1.44 2.79 1.04
C LEU A 122 -2.80 3.37 1.47
N LEU A 123 -3.43 2.77 2.46
CA LEU A 123 -4.72 3.23 2.98
C LEU A 123 -4.59 4.54 3.76
N LEU A 124 -3.55 4.69 4.58
CA LEU A 124 -3.28 5.95 5.28
C LEU A 124 -2.97 7.08 4.31
N PHE A 125 -2.18 6.81 3.28
CA PHE A 125 -1.90 7.79 2.25
C PHE A 125 -3.20 8.24 1.55
N THR A 126 -4.05 7.29 1.14
CA THR A 126 -5.34 7.56 0.51
C THR A 126 -6.25 8.39 1.43
N TYR A 127 -6.26 8.07 2.72
CA TYR A 127 -7.03 8.80 3.73
C TYR A 127 -6.55 10.26 3.87
N TYR A 128 -5.26 10.48 4.03
CA TYR A 128 -4.71 11.84 4.16
C TYR A 128 -4.87 12.67 2.89
N ASP A 129 -4.66 12.07 1.73
CA ASP A 129 -4.89 12.76 0.44
C ASP A 129 -6.37 13.12 0.24
N ALA A 130 -7.30 12.34 0.79
CA ALA A 130 -8.72 12.66 0.75
C ALA A 130 -9.08 13.80 1.72
N MET A 131 -8.54 13.80 2.94
CA MET A 131 -8.84 14.84 3.95
C MET A 131 -8.14 16.17 3.66
N GLY A 132 -6.98 16.17 3.01
CA GLY A 132 -6.24 17.39 2.69
C GLY A 132 -6.88 18.26 1.61
N ARG A 133 -8.02 17.84 1.06
CA ARG A 133 -8.78 18.57 0.02
C ARG A 133 -10.09 19.18 0.51
N GLU A 134 -10.46 18.96 1.75
CA GLU A 134 -11.56 19.68 2.41
C GLU A 134 -11.05 20.97 3.04
#